data_a84a46a1de16ad176ee3d6cb38315ac6
#
_entry.id   a84a46a1de16ad176ee3d6cb38315ac6
#
_cell.length_a   1.000
_cell.length_b   1.000
_cell.length_c   1.000
_cell.angle_alpha   90.00
_cell.angle_beta   90.00
_cell.angle_gamma   90.00
#
_symmetry.space_group_name_H-M   'P 1'
#
loop_
_entity.id
_entity.type
_entity.pdbx_description
1 polymer ?
#
loop_
_entity_poly.entity_id
_entity_poly.type
_entity_poly.pdbx_seq_one_letter_code
_entity_poly.pdbx_strand_id
1 'polypeptide(L)'
;MSNKDINIIFFGNTDFSNPTLLACKKKFNLKAVVTNKSKKMGRGQKILDTPVMTLAKKENLKIIEGEDLSDASFIDQLKDLNPDFFVVVAYRILPKSLLDIPKYGSINIHSSLLPKYRGAAPIQHALLNQEDSTGVSTFLIEPKVDTGKIIDQLKIVITKDDNYGSLSKKLSEAGAGLIESSINKCLHHSSELTEQNNSMATLAPKISKEDLKINWNDKSDIILAQVKAFSPTPGAFTTINSKRLKIFKAESINNDNNHEIGSIYNVDKNFSTFNVVKMH
;
A
#
# COMPACT_ATOMS: atom_id res chain seq x y z
N MET A 1 1.30 -17.76 -26.80
CA MET A 1 0.58 -16.46 -26.76
C MET A 1 1.63 -15.38 -26.49
N SER A 2 1.70 -14.33 -27.27
CA SER A 2 2.60 -13.21 -26.96
C SER A 2 2.03 -12.43 -25.77
N ASN A 3 2.88 -11.86 -24.89
CA ASN A 3 2.40 -11.01 -23.82
C ASN A 3 1.50 -9.86 -24.32
N LYS A 4 1.70 -9.40 -25.56
CA LYS A 4 0.88 -8.35 -26.19
C LYS A 4 -0.52 -8.82 -26.64
N ASP A 5 -0.77 -10.12 -26.62
CA ASP A 5 -2.11 -10.66 -26.88
C ASP A 5 -2.97 -10.74 -25.62
N ILE A 6 -2.35 -10.54 -24.42
CA ILE A 6 -3.02 -10.64 -23.13
C ILE A 6 -3.68 -9.29 -22.78
N ASN A 7 -5.01 -9.30 -22.68
CA ASN A 7 -5.81 -8.12 -22.36
C ASN A 7 -5.85 -7.87 -20.85
N ILE A 8 -5.38 -6.72 -20.42
CA ILE A 8 -5.36 -6.30 -19.00
C ILE A 8 -6.29 -5.10 -18.79
N ILE A 9 -7.08 -5.15 -17.73
CA ILE A 9 -7.69 -3.97 -17.12
C ILE A 9 -6.99 -3.75 -15.76
N PHE A 10 -6.45 -2.54 -15.59
CA PHE A 10 -5.72 -2.17 -14.38
C PHE A 10 -6.62 -1.39 -13.41
N PHE A 11 -6.57 -1.71 -12.13
CA PHE A 11 -7.29 -1.02 -11.06
C PHE A 11 -6.30 -0.44 -10.06
N GLY A 12 -6.38 0.87 -9.79
CA GLY A 12 -5.49 1.52 -8.82
C GLY A 12 -5.88 2.96 -8.51
N ASN A 13 -5.39 3.47 -7.37
CA ASN A 13 -5.67 4.83 -6.94
C ASN A 13 -4.44 5.62 -6.48
N THR A 14 -3.41 4.94 -5.97
CA THR A 14 -2.32 5.57 -5.23
C THR A 14 -1.00 5.56 -6.01
N ASP A 15 -0.01 6.31 -5.55
CA ASP A 15 1.34 6.30 -6.13
C ASP A 15 1.97 4.90 -6.09
N PHE A 16 1.63 4.09 -5.10
CA PHE A 16 2.06 2.70 -5.00
C PHE A 16 1.68 1.86 -6.24
N SER A 17 0.57 2.19 -6.89
CA SER A 17 0.05 1.50 -8.08
C SER A 17 0.81 1.86 -9.37
N ASN A 18 1.45 3.02 -9.43
CA ASN A 18 2.00 3.60 -10.65
C ASN A 18 3.08 2.74 -11.34
N PRO A 19 4.08 2.16 -10.64
CA PRO A 19 5.08 1.31 -11.27
C PRO A 19 4.47 0.09 -11.95
N THR A 20 3.48 -0.55 -11.31
CA THR A 20 2.78 -1.71 -11.89
C THR A 20 1.92 -1.33 -13.09
N LEU A 21 1.26 -0.16 -13.07
CA LEU A 21 0.53 0.36 -14.24
C LEU A 21 1.46 0.50 -15.44
N LEU A 22 2.65 1.10 -15.25
CA LEU A 22 3.64 1.24 -16.32
C LEU A 22 4.17 -0.11 -16.80
N ALA A 23 4.38 -1.07 -15.89
CA ALA A 23 4.78 -2.43 -16.25
C ALA A 23 3.70 -3.12 -17.11
N CYS A 24 2.42 -3.00 -16.74
CA CYS A 24 1.30 -3.53 -17.52
C CYS A 24 1.25 -2.88 -18.92
N LYS A 25 1.34 -1.54 -19.01
CA LYS A 25 1.39 -0.82 -20.31
C LYS A 25 2.52 -1.33 -21.21
N LYS A 26 3.71 -1.49 -20.64
CA LYS A 26 4.91 -1.89 -21.37
C LYS A 26 4.82 -3.33 -21.88
N LYS A 27 4.32 -4.24 -21.06
CA LYS A 27 4.41 -5.70 -21.29
C LYS A 27 3.18 -6.29 -21.97
N PHE A 28 1.97 -5.77 -21.71
CA PHE A 28 0.69 -6.36 -22.10
C PHE A 28 -0.16 -5.43 -22.96
N ASN A 29 -1.32 -5.91 -23.41
CA ASN A 29 -2.35 -5.12 -24.04
C ASN A 29 -3.24 -4.48 -22.95
N LEU A 30 -2.84 -3.33 -22.45
CA LEU A 30 -3.57 -2.59 -21.43
C LEU A 30 -4.81 -1.92 -22.05
N LYS A 31 -5.98 -2.52 -21.83
CA LYS A 31 -7.27 -2.09 -22.41
C LYS A 31 -7.84 -0.84 -21.76
N ALA A 32 -7.72 -0.73 -20.42
CA ALA A 32 -8.21 0.40 -19.65
C ALA A 32 -7.54 0.46 -18.27
N VAL A 33 -7.64 1.64 -17.67
CA VAL A 33 -7.26 1.93 -16.28
C VAL A 33 -8.52 2.34 -15.53
N VAL A 34 -8.86 1.60 -14.49
CA VAL A 34 -9.96 1.92 -13.59
C VAL A 34 -9.40 2.62 -12.35
N THR A 35 -9.92 3.80 -12.05
CA THR A 35 -9.52 4.59 -10.89
C THR A 35 -10.72 5.34 -10.33
N ASN A 36 -10.62 5.82 -9.10
CA ASN A 36 -11.68 6.63 -8.50
C ASN A 36 -11.79 7.98 -9.22
N LYS A 37 -13.00 8.51 -9.26
CA LYS A 37 -13.28 9.87 -9.71
C LYS A 37 -12.48 10.91 -8.92
N SER A 38 -12.10 11.99 -9.58
CA SER A 38 -11.47 13.14 -8.95
C SER A 38 -12.34 13.70 -7.84
N LYS A 39 -11.75 14.04 -6.70
CA LYS A 39 -12.47 14.53 -5.52
C LYS A 39 -11.98 15.90 -5.10
N LYS A 40 -12.88 16.70 -4.54
CA LYS A 40 -12.51 17.96 -3.88
C LYS A 40 -11.69 17.62 -2.63
N MET A 41 -10.48 18.14 -2.52
CA MET A 41 -9.55 17.89 -1.42
C MET A 41 -8.87 19.18 -0.94
N GLY A 42 -8.43 19.14 0.34
CA GLY A 42 -7.68 20.23 0.96
C GLY A 42 -8.52 21.45 1.35
N ARG A 43 -7.88 22.43 2.00
CA ARG A 43 -8.54 23.65 2.50
C ARG A 43 -9.14 24.53 1.38
N GLY A 44 -8.65 24.39 0.14
CA GLY A 44 -9.13 25.14 -1.03
C GLY A 44 -10.15 24.39 -1.89
N GLN A 45 -10.66 23.22 -1.46
CA GLN A 45 -11.64 22.42 -2.22
C GLN A 45 -11.25 22.19 -3.70
N LYS A 46 -9.95 22.10 -4.00
CA LYS A 46 -9.47 21.84 -5.36
C LYS A 46 -9.83 20.40 -5.76
N ILE A 47 -10.32 20.25 -6.98
CA ILE A 47 -10.55 18.93 -7.57
C ILE A 47 -9.17 18.32 -7.87
N LEU A 48 -8.86 17.21 -7.22
CA LEU A 48 -7.60 16.49 -7.41
C LEU A 48 -7.89 15.12 -7.99
N ASP A 49 -7.14 14.81 -9.03
CA ASP A 49 -7.07 13.47 -9.62
C ASP A 49 -6.38 12.50 -8.64
N THR A 50 -6.69 11.22 -8.74
CA THR A 50 -5.87 10.20 -8.12
C THR A 50 -4.47 10.17 -8.77
N PRO A 51 -3.41 9.75 -8.09
CA PRO A 51 -2.09 9.54 -8.71
C PRO A 51 -2.15 8.67 -9.97
N VAL A 52 -2.96 7.62 -9.94
CA VAL A 52 -3.17 6.74 -11.10
C VAL A 52 -3.88 7.48 -12.25
N MET A 53 -4.91 8.29 -11.96
CA MET A 53 -5.58 9.10 -13.00
C MET A 53 -4.62 10.09 -13.64
N THR A 54 -3.80 10.77 -12.83
CA THR A 54 -2.78 11.72 -13.32
C THR A 54 -1.80 11.02 -14.25
N LEU A 55 -1.30 9.84 -13.86
CA LEU A 55 -0.39 9.07 -14.69
C LEU A 55 -1.07 8.55 -15.97
N ALA A 56 -2.30 8.02 -15.86
CA ALA A 56 -3.04 7.50 -17.00
C ALA A 56 -3.32 8.59 -18.06
N LYS A 57 -3.66 9.83 -17.63
CA LYS A 57 -3.77 10.98 -18.53
C LYS A 57 -2.46 11.31 -19.22
N LYS A 58 -1.35 11.35 -18.47
CA LYS A 58 0.00 11.61 -19.03
C LYS A 58 0.40 10.56 -20.07
N GLU A 59 0.03 9.32 -19.83
CA GLU A 59 0.38 8.18 -20.68
C GLU A 59 -0.65 7.91 -21.82
N ASN A 60 -1.66 8.80 -21.99
CA ASN A 60 -2.75 8.69 -22.96
C ASN A 60 -3.49 7.34 -22.90
N LEU A 61 -3.77 6.84 -21.69
CA LEU A 61 -4.47 5.58 -21.46
C LEU A 61 -5.98 5.80 -21.40
N LYS A 62 -6.77 4.78 -21.83
CA LYS A 62 -8.22 4.76 -21.62
C LYS A 62 -8.53 4.70 -20.12
N ILE A 63 -9.22 5.72 -19.59
CA ILE A 63 -9.62 5.81 -18.19
C ILE A 63 -11.10 5.46 -18.07
N ILE A 64 -11.44 4.65 -17.08
CA ILE A 64 -12.80 4.35 -16.66
C ILE A 64 -12.92 4.74 -15.18
N GLU A 65 -13.86 5.62 -14.85
CA GLU A 65 -14.09 6.03 -13.48
C GLU A 65 -14.97 4.99 -12.76
N GLY A 66 -14.41 4.35 -11.75
CA GLY A 66 -15.14 3.39 -10.92
C GLY A 66 -15.85 4.11 -9.77
N GLU A 67 -17.04 4.67 -9.98
CA GLU A 67 -17.83 5.31 -8.92
C GLU A 67 -18.62 4.27 -8.14
N ASP A 68 -19.49 3.54 -8.79
CA ASP A 68 -20.19 2.38 -8.27
C ASP A 68 -19.72 1.11 -8.98
N LEU A 69 -19.09 0.21 -8.23
CA LEU A 69 -18.57 -1.05 -8.76
C LEU A 69 -19.66 -2.09 -9.03
N SER A 70 -20.89 -1.83 -8.61
CA SER A 70 -22.06 -2.70 -8.81
C SER A 70 -22.96 -2.21 -9.93
N ASP A 71 -22.66 -1.05 -10.54
CA ASP A 71 -23.42 -0.49 -11.64
C ASP A 71 -23.35 -1.40 -12.89
N ALA A 72 -24.51 -1.70 -13.47
CA ALA A 72 -24.59 -2.64 -14.59
C ALA A 72 -23.86 -2.08 -15.83
N SER A 73 -23.96 -0.79 -16.10
CA SER A 73 -23.30 -0.16 -17.26
C SER A 73 -21.79 -0.16 -17.10
N PHE A 74 -21.30 0.02 -15.89
CA PHE A 74 -19.87 -0.10 -15.57
C PHE A 74 -19.36 -1.54 -15.76
N ILE A 75 -20.13 -2.53 -15.28
CA ILE A 75 -19.81 -3.95 -15.45
C ILE A 75 -19.77 -4.33 -16.94
N ASP A 76 -20.77 -3.94 -17.72
CA ASP A 76 -20.83 -4.24 -19.15
C ASP A 76 -19.72 -3.56 -19.93
N GLN A 77 -19.37 -2.31 -19.59
CA GLN A 77 -18.22 -1.62 -20.18
C GLN A 77 -16.90 -2.38 -19.97
N LEU A 78 -16.71 -3.05 -18.81
CA LEU A 78 -15.52 -3.86 -18.56
C LEU A 78 -15.56 -5.18 -19.31
N LYS A 79 -16.74 -5.84 -19.41
CA LYS A 79 -16.91 -7.08 -20.20
C LYS A 79 -16.61 -6.87 -21.68
N ASP A 80 -17.08 -5.76 -22.26
CA ASP A 80 -16.85 -5.42 -23.68
C ASP A 80 -15.36 -5.31 -24.04
N LEU A 81 -14.50 -5.04 -23.08
CA LEU A 81 -13.05 -5.01 -23.24
C LEU A 81 -12.41 -6.40 -23.30
N ASN A 82 -13.20 -7.46 -23.03
CA ASN A 82 -12.78 -8.86 -23.05
C ASN A 82 -11.45 -9.11 -22.32
N PRO A 83 -11.36 -8.81 -21.01
CA PRO A 83 -10.11 -8.91 -20.26
C PRO A 83 -9.71 -10.35 -19.98
N ASP A 84 -8.43 -10.65 -20.14
CA ASP A 84 -7.83 -11.89 -19.68
C ASP A 84 -7.55 -11.85 -18.17
N PHE A 85 -7.07 -10.71 -17.69
CA PHE A 85 -6.82 -10.47 -16.27
C PHE A 85 -7.26 -9.08 -15.83
N PHE A 86 -7.68 -8.99 -14.56
CA PHE A 86 -7.60 -7.74 -13.82
C PHE A 86 -6.30 -7.70 -13.01
N VAL A 87 -5.62 -6.56 -13.03
CA VAL A 87 -4.47 -6.27 -12.15
C VAL A 87 -4.90 -5.18 -11.19
N VAL A 88 -4.95 -5.51 -9.90
CA VAL A 88 -5.52 -4.66 -8.86
C VAL A 88 -4.41 -4.27 -7.88
N VAL A 89 -4.16 -2.97 -7.70
CA VAL A 89 -3.10 -2.48 -6.81
C VAL A 89 -3.61 -1.28 -6.02
N ALA A 90 -3.65 -1.40 -4.70
CA ALA A 90 -4.11 -0.34 -3.79
C ALA A 90 -5.46 0.29 -4.25
N TYR A 91 -6.43 -0.57 -4.47
CA TYR A 91 -7.78 -0.23 -4.88
C TYR A 91 -8.81 -0.69 -3.85
N ARG A 92 -10.09 -0.50 -4.14
CA ARG A 92 -11.21 -0.97 -3.32
C ARG A 92 -11.39 -2.49 -3.46
N ILE A 93 -12.08 -3.12 -2.52
CA ILE A 93 -12.53 -4.51 -2.63
C ILE A 93 -13.45 -4.61 -3.84
N LEU A 94 -13.16 -5.55 -4.73
CA LEU A 94 -13.98 -5.82 -5.91
C LEU A 94 -15.13 -6.78 -5.53
N PRO A 95 -16.38 -6.45 -5.90
CA PRO A 95 -17.48 -7.37 -5.72
C PRO A 95 -17.35 -8.60 -6.64
N LYS A 96 -18.01 -9.70 -6.27
CA LYS A 96 -17.95 -10.95 -7.02
C LYS A 96 -18.31 -10.78 -8.49
N SER A 97 -19.31 -9.91 -8.79
CA SER A 97 -19.71 -9.60 -10.17
C SER A 97 -18.59 -9.07 -11.06
N LEU A 98 -17.59 -8.38 -10.47
CA LEU A 98 -16.38 -7.96 -11.20
C LEU A 98 -15.33 -9.06 -11.24
N LEU A 99 -15.15 -9.82 -10.16
CA LEU A 99 -14.16 -10.89 -10.10
C LEU A 99 -14.42 -12.01 -11.12
N ASP A 100 -15.66 -12.17 -11.52
CA ASP A 100 -16.11 -13.20 -12.50
C ASP A 100 -15.94 -12.73 -13.97
N ILE A 101 -15.50 -11.48 -14.25
CA ILE A 101 -15.35 -10.96 -15.61
C ILE A 101 -14.07 -11.46 -16.31
N PRO A 102 -12.87 -11.34 -15.72
CA PRO A 102 -11.64 -11.70 -16.41
C PRO A 102 -11.50 -13.21 -16.58
N LYS A 103 -11.06 -13.62 -17.76
CA LYS A 103 -10.99 -15.06 -18.16
C LYS A 103 -10.14 -15.91 -17.22
N TYR A 104 -9.01 -15.36 -16.73
CA TYR A 104 -8.06 -16.09 -15.89
C TYR A 104 -7.99 -15.55 -14.46
N GLY A 105 -8.87 -14.59 -14.11
CA GLY A 105 -9.01 -14.07 -12.76
C GLY A 105 -8.35 -12.71 -12.53
N SER A 106 -8.34 -12.31 -11.26
CA SER A 106 -7.86 -11.01 -10.81
C SER A 106 -6.62 -11.20 -9.95
N ILE A 107 -5.54 -10.48 -10.26
CA ILE A 107 -4.27 -10.53 -9.52
C ILE A 107 -4.14 -9.27 -8.68
N ASN A 108 -3.84 -9.43 -7.38
CA ASN A 108 -3.49 -8.32 -6.51
C ASN A 108 -1.99 -8.33 -6.21
N ILE A 109 -1.43 -7.13 -6.00
CA ILE A 109 -0.09 -6.92 -5.44
C ILE A 109 -0.25 -6.40 -4.02
N HIS A 110 0.11 -7.22 -3.04
CA HIS A 110 0.03 -6.92 -1.63
C HIS A 110 1.43 -6.66 -1.05
N SER A 111 1.55 -5.60 -0.25
CA SER A 111 2.83 -5.15 0.28
C SER A 111 3.23 -5.84 1.59
N SER A 112 3.12 -7.17 1.63
CA SER A 112 3.66 -8.05 2.67
C SER A 112 4.00 -9.43 2.11
N LEU A 113 4.66 -10.25 2.93
CA LEU A 113 4.79 -11.69 2.68
C LEU A 113 3.56 -12.41 3.24
N LEU A 114 2.51 -12.57 2.42
CA LEU A 114 1.32 -13.31 2.82
C LEU A 114 1.68 -14.75 3.29
N PRO A 115 1.00 -15.28 4.31
CA PRO A 115 -0.26 -14.80 4.91
C PRO A 115 -0.10 -13.74 6.01
N LYS A 116 1.12 -13.27 6.31
CA LYS A 116 1.32 -12.19 7.29
C LYS A 116 0.79 -10.85 6.77
N TYR A 117 0.23 -10.05 7.68
CA TYR A 117 -0.20 -8.67 7.42
C TYR A 117 -1.28 -8.53 6.34
N ARG A 118 -2.30 -9.42 6.35
CA ARG A 118 -3.51 -9.24 5.53
C ARG A 118 -4.23 -7.96 5.92
N GLY A 119 -4.69 -7.16 4.95
CA GLY A 119 -5.50 -5.97 5.21
C GLY A 119 -4.93 -4.68 4.63
N ALA A 120 -5.37 -3.54 5.21
CA ALA A 120 -5.26 -2.23 4.57
C ALA A 120 -3.90 -1.53 4.74
N ALA A 121 -3.08 -1.91 5.76
CA ALA A 121 -1.90 -1.16 6.14
C ALA A 121 -0.65 -2.04 6.42
N PRO A 122 -0.30 -3.02 5.54
CA PRO A 122 0.77 -3.97 5.81
C PRO A 122 2.14 -3.32 6.01
N ILE A 123 2.46 -2.25 5.26
CA ILE A 123 3.75 -1.55 5.38
C ILE A 123 3.89 -0.88 6.75
N GLN A 124 2.84 -0.17 7.18
CA GLN A 124 2.85 0.50 8.48
C GLN A 124 2.97 -0.51 9.62
N HIS A 125 2.22 -1.61 9.57
CA HIS A 125 2.28 -2.64 10.60
C HIS A 125 3.62 -3.38 10.64
N ALA A 126 4.29 -3.61 9.52
CA ALA A 126 5.64 -4.15 9.50
C ALA A 126 6.64 -3.21 10.20
N LEU A 127 6.54 -1.90 9.96
CA LEU A 127 7.38 -0.90 10.62
C LEU A 127 7.05 -0.72 12.11
N LEU A 128 5.76 -0.71 12.49
CA LEU A 128 5.32 -0.63 13.88
C LEU A 128 5.79 -1.84 14.69
N ASN A 129 5.79 -3.03 14.09
CA ASN A 129 6.26 -4.26 14.70
C ASN A 129 7.79 -4.42 14.59
N GLN A 130 8.49 -3.41 14.07
CA GLN A 130 9.96 -3.40 13.97
C GLN A 130 10.52 -4.65 13.26
N GLU A 131 9.81 -5.13 12.22
CA GLU A 131 10.26 -6.27 11.44
C GLU A 131 11.58 -5.95 10.71
N ASP A 132 12.51 -6.91 10.67
CA ASP A 132 13.78 -6.79 9.91
C ASP A 132 13.58 -6.94 8.41
N SER A 133 12.44 -7.49 8.01
CA SER A 133 12.11 -7.72 6.60
C SER A 133 10.61 -7.82 6.39
N THR A 134 10.18 -7.42 5.21
CA THR A 134 8.83 -7.62 4.69
C THR A 134 8.92 -8.13 3.25
N GLY A 135 7.96 -7.84 2.41
CA GLY A 135 8.03 -8.18 0.99
C GLY A 135 6.79 -7.78 0.23
N VAL A 136 6.69 -8.30 -0.96
CA VAL A 136 5.50 -8.22 -1.79
C VAL A 136 5.03 -9.62 -2.14
N SER A 137 3.71 -9.79 -2.19
CA SER A 137 3.05 -10.99 -2.69
C SER A 137 2.14 -10.63 -3.84
N THR A 138 2.22 -11.35 -4.94
CA THR A 138 1.16 -11.38 -5.94
C THR A 138 0.28 -12.59 -5.64
N PHE A 139 -1.04 -12.42 -5.73
CA PHE A 139 -1.99 -13.49 -5.43
C PHE A 139 -3.28 -13.34 -6.24
N LEU A 140 -4.02 -14.43 -6.46
CA LEU A 140 -5.34 -14.40 -7.04
C LEU A 140 -6.36 -13.86 -6.04
N ILE A 141 -7.15 -12.88 -6.45
CA ILE A 141 -8.18 -12.31 -5.57
C ILE A 141 -9.34 -13.29 -5.43
N GLU A 142 -9.74 -13.50 -4.18
CA GLU A 142 -10.92 -14.23 -3.77
C GLU A 142 -11.90 -13.33 -3.00
N PRO A 143 -13.15 -13.74 -2.77
CA PRO A 143 -14.13 -12.92 -2.05
C PRO A 143 -13.69 -12.53 -0.63
N LYS A 144 -12.90 -13.37 0.04
CA LYS A 144 -12.33 -13.06 1.36
C LYS A 144 -11.03 -12.28 1.18
N VAL A 145 -10.87 -11.21 1.95
CA VAL A 145 -9.75 -10.26 1.81
C VAL A 145 -8.40 -10.96 2.00
N ASP A 146 -7.53 -10.81 1.02
CA ASP A 146 -6.12 -11.25 1.01
C ASP A 146 -5.90 -12.73 1.33
N THR A 147 -6.84 -13.61 0.97
CA THR A 147 -6.76 -15.06 1.29
C THR A 147 -6.48 -15.97 0.09
N GLY A 148 -6.53 -15.43 -1.12
CA GLY A 148 -6.37 -16.22 -2.34
C GLY A 148 -4.98 -16.80 -2.51
N LYS A 149 -4.82 -17.69 -3.49
CA LYS A 149 -3.57 -18.42 -3.77
C LYS A 149 -2.43 -17.47 -4.12
N ILE A 150 -1.30 -17.64 -3.48
CA ILE A 150 -0.06 -16.90 -3.75
C ILE A 150 0.50 -17.37 -5.09
N ILE A 151 0.86 -16.40 -5.93
CA ILE A 151 1.49 -16.62 -7.24
C ILE A 151 3.01 -16.48 -7.12
N ASP A 152 3.45 -15.31 -6.64
CA ASP A 152 4.86 -14.99 -6.42
C ASP A 152 5.05 -14.20 -5.13
N GLN A 153 6.25 -14.32 -4.54
CA GLN A 153 6.66 -13.51 -3.40
C GLN A 153 8.10 -13.05 -3.57
N LEU A 154 8.37 -11.83 -3.12
CA LEU A 154 9.74 -11.29 -3.05
C LEU A 154 9.96 -10.67 -1.67
N LYS A 155 10.97 -11.20 -0.95
CA LYS A 155 11.38 -10.68 0.36
C LYS A 155 12.23 -9.42 0.20
N ILE A 156 11.96 -8.41 1.01
CA ILE A 156 12.66 -7.11 1.04
C ILE A 156 13.15 -6.86 2.47
N VAL A 157 14.42 -6.54 2.62
CA VAL A 157 15.00 -6.15 3.92
C VAL A 157 14.56 -4.73 4.28
N ILE A 158 14.14 -4.54 5.52
CA ILE A 158 13.85 -3.23 6.09
C ILE A 158 15.14 -2.73 6.75
N THR A 159 15.67 -1.62 6.26
CA THR A 159 16.86 -1.01 6.84
C THR A 159 16.50 -0.04 7.97
N LYS A 160 17.45 0.27 8.83
CA LYS A 160 17.24 1.23 9.92
C LYS A 160 16.84 2.64 9.45
N ASP A 161 17.18 2.99 8.19
CA ASP A 161 16.85 4.29 7.60
C ASP A 161 15.49 4.28 6.88
N ASP A 162 14.84 3.12 6.76
CA ASP A 162 13.55 3.04 6.11
C ASP A 162 12.44 3.64 6.98
N ASN A 163 11.56 4.33 6.29
CA ASN A 163 10.26 4.78 6.78
C ASN A 163 9.16 4.31 5.81
N TYR A 164 7.90 4.62 6.11
CA TYR A 164 6.80 4.25 5.23
C TYR A 164 7.00 4.71 3.77
N GLY A 165 7.48 5.94 3.56
CA GLY A 165 7.66 6.46 2.20
C GLY A 165 8.72 5.71 1.42
N SER A 166 9.91 5.49 1.99
CA SER A 166 11.00 4.77 1.33
C SER A 166 10.67 3.30 1.11
N LEU A 167 10.09 2.64 2.13
CA LEU A 167 9.72 1.23 2.05
C LEU A 167 8.57 1.00 1.06
N SER A 168 7.56 1.88 1.05
CA SER A 168 6.46 1.84 0.07
C SER A 168 6.98 1.93 -1.37
N LYS A 169 7.95 2.81 -1.62
CA LYS A 169 8.58 2.90 -2.95
C LYS A 169 9.29 1.61 -3.33
N LYS A 170 10.14 1.05 -2.46
CA LYS A 170 10.85 -0.22 -2.69
C LYS A 170 9.88 -1.35 -3.02
N LEU A 171 8.81 -1.49 -2.21
CA LEU A 171 7.81 -2.55 -2.38
C LEU A 171 6.97 -2.37 -3.65
N SER A 172 6.63 -1.15 -4.01
CA SER A 172 5.90 -0.80 -5.23
C SER A 172 6.69 -1.19 -6.49
N GLU A 173 8.00 -0.86 -6.53
CA GLU A 173 8.90 -1.23 -7.64
C GLU A 173 9.11 -2.75 -7.70
N ALA A 174 9.30 -3.40 -6.55
CA ALA A 174 9.41 -4.86 -6.45
C ALA A 174 8.16 -5.58 -6.95
N GLY A 175 6.97 -5.11 -6.55
CA GLY A 175 5.70 -5.66 -7.02
C GLY A 175 5.49 -5.51 -8.52
N ALA A 176 5.87 -4.36 -9.08
CA ALA A 176 5.85 -4.16 -10.53
C ALA A 176 6.75 -5.13 -11.28
N GLY A 177 7.90 -5.50 -10.69
CA GLY A 177 8.82 -6.49 -11.24
C GLY A 177 8.24 -7.90 -11.32
N LEU A 178 7.30 -8.26 -10.42
CA LEU A 178 6.69 -9.58 -10.40
C LEU A 178 5.53 -9.79 -11.36
N ILE A 179 4.92 -8.72 -11.90
CA ILE A 179 3.63 -8.84 -12.61
C ILE A 179 3.71 -9.73 -13.86
N GLU A 180 4.82 -9.68 -14.60
CA GLU A 180 4.98 -10.50 -15.80
C GLU A 180 5.10 -11.99 -15.46
N SER A 181 5.94 -12.35 -14.48
CA SER A 181 6.07 -13.74 -14.03
C SER A 181 4.75 -14.26 -13.46
N SER A 182 4.05 -13.43 -12.70
CA SER A 182 2.78 -13.80 -12.07
C SER A 182 1.69 -14.10 -13.11
N ILE A 183 1.57 -13.28 -14.14
CA ILE A 183 0.61 -13.54 -15.23
C ILE A 183 0.98 -14.83 -15.97
N ASN A 184 2.26 -15.04 -16.30
CA ASN A 184 2.72 -16.24 -16.98
C ASN A 184 2.48 -17.52 -16.12
N LYS A 185 2.69 -17.45 -14.81
CA LYS A 185 2.36 -18.57 -13.91
C LYS A 185 0.87 -18.89 -13.90
N CYS A 186 0.01 -17.89 -13.84
CA CYS A 186 -1.44 -18.11 -13.92
C CYS A 186 -1.87 -18.77 -15.24
N LEU A 187 -1.22 -18.42 -16.35
CA LEU A 187 -1.56 -18.95 -17.68
C LEU A 187 -1.06 -20.39 -17.91
N HIS A 188 0.15 -20.70 -17.45
CA HIS A 188 0.86 -21.92 -17.84
C HIS A 188 1.16 -22.86 -16.69
N HIS A 189 1.12 -22.39 -15.46
CA HIS A 189 1.56 -23.10 -14.25
C HIS A 189 0.58 -22.91 -13.09
N SER A 190 -0.73 -22.88 -13.37
CA SER A 190 -1.76 -22.62 -12.34
C SER A 190 -1.76 -23.67 -11.21
N SER A 191 -1.26 -24.87 -11.45
CA SER A 191 -1.09 -25.91 -10.42
C SER A 191 0.03 -25.62 -9.41
N GLU A 192 0.94 -24.69 -9.71
CA GLU A 192 2.04 -24.29 -8.84
C GLU A 192 1.67 -23.17 -7.86
N LEU A 193 0.45 -22.62 -7.96
CA LEU A 193 -0.01 -21.57 -7.05
C LEU A 193 -0.19 -22.13 -5.64
N THR A 194 0.34 -21.40 -4.65
CA THR A 194 0.41 -21.87 -3.27
C THR A 194 -0.78 -21.40 -2.45
N GLU A 195 -1.49 -22.35 -1.82
CA GLU A 195 -2.51 -22.06 -0.81
C GLU A 195 -1.88 -21.37 0.40
N GLN A 196 -2.56 -20.38 0.95
CA GLN A 196 -2.09 -19.71 2.16
C GLN A 196 -2.38 -20.54 3.41
N ASN A 197 -1.38 -20.72 4.28
CA ASN A 197 -1.60 -21.31 5.60
C ASN A 197 -2.27 -20.29 6.54
N ASN A 198 -3.57 -20.43 6.77
CA ASN A 198 -4.34 -19.52 7.58
C ASN A 198 -3.94 -19.47 9.06
N SER A 199 -3.27 -20.51 9.59
CA SER A 199 -2.78 -20.51 10.98
C SER A 199 -1.60 -19.53 11.19
N MET A 200 -0.92 -19.14 10.11
CA MET A 200 0.19 -18.19 10.13
C MET A 200 -0.24 -16.77 9.77
N ALA A 201 -1.54 -16.56 9.51
CA ALA A 201 -2.03 -15.26 9.09
C ALA A 201 -2.02 -14.26 10.24
N THR A 202 -1.52 -13.05 9.95
CA THR A 202 -1.67 -11.89 10.83
C THR A 202 -2.42 -10.78 10.11
N LEU A 203 -3.01 -9.86 10.86
CA LEU A 203 -3.80 -8.77 10.32
C LEU A 203 -3.03 -7.45 10.34
N ALA A 204 -3.28 -6.62 9.33
CA ALA A 204 -2.82 -5.25 9.23
C ALA A 204 -4.02 -4.31 8.99
N PRO A 205 -4.81 -4.01 10.05
CA PRO A 205 -5.99 -3.19 9.94
C PRO A 205 -5.64 -1.77 9.47
N LYS A 206 -6.66 -1.05 9.02
CA LYS A 206 -6.53 0.34 8.61
C LYS A 206 -6.08 1.20 9.79
N ILE A 207 -5.09 2.05 9.56
CA ILE A 207 -4.60 3.04 10.54
C ILE A 207 -5.69 4.08 10.80
N SER A 208 -5.99 4.29 12.07
CA SER A 208 -6.91 5.31 12.57
C SER A 208 -6.19 6.65 12.82
N LYS A 209 -6.93 7.69 13.14
CA LYS A 209 -6.32 8.98 13.53
C LYS A 209 -5.66 8.91 14.91
N GLU A 210 -6.20 8.08 15.75
CA GLU A 210 -5.73 7.83 17.12
C GLU A 210 -4.36 7.16 17.11
N ASP A 211 -4.12 6.22 16.19
CA ASP A 211 -2.84 5.52 16.03
C ASP A 211 -1.69 6.49 15.66
N LEU A 212 -2.01 7.67 15.14
CA LEU A 212 -1.01 8.67 14.76
C LEU A 212 -0.55 9.53 15.94
N LYS A 213 -1.28 9.53 17.06
CA LYS A 213 -0.93 10.33 18.23
C LYS A 213 0.16 9.63 19.03
N ILE A 214 1.27 10.33 19.27
CA ILE A 214 2.37 9.80 20.08
C ILE A 214 1.93 9.76 21.54
N ASN A 215 2.11 8.60 22.16
CA ASN A 215 2.03 8.43 23.61
C ASN A 215 3.46 8.48 24.17
N TRP A 216 3.80 9.55 24.86
CA TRP A 216 5.13 9.75 25.41
C TRP A 216 5.48 8.80 26.56
N ASN A 217 4.50 8.07 27.11
CA ASN A 217 4.75 7.00 28.10
C ASN A 217 5.25 5.70 27.45
N ASP A 218 5.19 5.59 26.13
CA ASP A 218 5.73 4.42 25.44
C ASP A 218 7.27 4.45 25.42
N LYS A 219 7.88 3.30 25.23
CA LYS A 219 9.33 3.18 25.07
C LYS A 219 9.80 3.91 23.82
N SER A 220 11.04 4.39 23.85
CA SER A 220 11.62 5.17 22.74
C SER A 220 11.63 4.41 21.41
N ASP A 221 11.89 3.10 21.42
CA ASP A 221 11.85 2.25 20.23
C ASP A 221 10.45 2.17 19.60
N ILE A 222 9.38 2.10 20.42
CA ILE A 222 7.98 2.12 19.96
C ILE A 222 7.66 3.48 19.32
N ILE A 223 8.07 4.58 19.94
CA ILE A 223 7.85 5.92 19.38
C ILE A 223 8.61 6.12 18.08
N LEU A 224 9.86 5.64 18.00
CA LEU A 224 10.66 5.69 16.77
C LEU A 224 10.01 4.86 15.65
N ALA A 225 9.52 3.66 15.96
CA ALA A 225 8.79 2.81 15.02
C ALA A 225 7.53 3.51 14.51
N GLN A 226 6.76 4.16 15.39
CA GLN A 226 5.57 4.93 15.03
C GLN A 226 5.91 6.11 14.11
N VAL A 227 6.96 6.89 14.41
CA VAL A 227 7.40 7.99 13.55
C VAL A 227 7.80 7.48 12.15
N LYS A 228 8.54 6.37 12.07
CA LYS A 228 8.92 5.74 10.79
C LYS A 228 7.70 5.23 10.03
N ALA A 229 6.79 4.53 10.71
CA ALA A 229 5.59 3.93 10.10
C ALA A 229 4.65 4.96 9.49
N PHE A 230 4.67 6.19 9.97
CA PHE A 230 3.78 7.24 9.47
C PHE A 230 4.48 8.35 8.69
N SER A 231 5.77 8.25 8.44
CA SER A 231 6.55 9.27 7.74
C SER A 231 6.75 8.91 6.25
N PRO A 232 6.59 9.86 5.33
CA PRO A 232 6.26 11.27 5.50
C PRO A 232 4.74 11.56 5.63
N THR A 233 3.90 10.56 5.44
CA THR A 233 2.43 10.72 5.47
C THR A 233 1.78 9.50 6.13
N PRO A 234 0.75 9.72 6.97
CA PRO A 234 0.12 11.00 7.34
C PRO A 234 0.90 11.84 8.35
N GLY A 235 1.95 11.31 8.98
CA GLY A 235 2.78 11.89 10.03
C GLY A 235 2.27 11.54 11.42
N ALA A 236 3.13 10.93 12.26
CA ALA A 236 2.89 10.86 13.70
C ALA A 236 2.81 12.26 14.28
N PHE A 237 2.07 12.48 15.36
CA PHE A 237 1.92 13.81 15.94
C PHE A 237 1.81 13.82 17.44
N THR A 238 2.17 14.96 18.03
CA THR A 238 1.84 15.34 19.40
C THR A 238 1.04 16.64 19.41
N THR A 239 0.62 17.09 20.59
CA THR A 239 -0.10 18.34 20.79
C THR A 239 0.69 19.25 21.73
N ILE A 240 0.99 20.47 21.30
CA ILE A 240 1.65 21.50 22.10
C ILE A 240 0.78 22.74 22.08
N ASN A 241 0.42 23.26 23.24
CA ASN A 241 -0.47 24.43 23.36
C ASN A 241 -1.73 24.30 22.50
N SER A 242 -2.39 23.14 22.56
CA SER A 242 -3.58 22.78 21.79
C SER A 242 -3.39 22.78 20.25
N LYS A 243 -2.17 22.89 19.77
CA LYS A 243 -1.81 22.80 18.33
C LYS A 243 -1.15 21.49 18.03
N ARG A 244 -1.50 20.88 16.89
CA ARG A 244 -0.89 19.64 16.42
C ARG A 244 0.48 19.92 15.82
N LEU A 245 1.51 19.24 16.36
CA LEU A 245 2.86 19.18 15.81
C LEU A 245 3.09 17.80 15.21
N LYS A 246 3.37 17.72 13.91
CA LYS A 246 3.75 16.46 13.25
C LYS A 246 5.24 16.22 13.36
N ILE A 247 5.61 14.96 13.60
CA ILE A 247 6.99 14.50 13.72
C ILE A 247 7.26 13.52 12.57
N PHE A 248 8.24 13.85 11.74
CA PHE A 248 8.57 13.07 10.55
C PHE A 248 9.90 12.33 10.65
N LYS A 249 10.76 12.75 11.59
CA LYS A 249 12.01 12.09 11.88
C LYS A 249 12.28 12.22 13.38
N ALA A 250 12.76 11.14 13.96
CA ALA A 250 13.19 11.10 15.35
C ALA A 250 14.37 10.14 15.50
N GLU A 251 15.20 10.39 16.49
CA GLU A 251 16.30 9.54 16.89
C GLU A 251 16.39 9.49 18.41
N SER A 252 16.87 8.38 18.95
CA SER A 252 17.10 8.24 20.38
C SER A 252 18.46 8.81 20.74
N ILE A 253 18.50 9.60 21.78
CA ILE A 253 19.75 10.06 22.41
C ILE A 253 19.79 9.55 23.85
N ASN A 254 20.94 9.06 24.28
CA ASN A 254 21.16 8.72 25.68
C ASN A 254 21.32 10.00 26.49
N ASN A 255 20.41 10.22 27.43
CA ASN A 255 20.49 11.35 28.34
C ASN A 255 20.08 10.90 29.75
N ASP A 256 20.91 11.21 30.73
CA ASP A 256 20.66 10.83 32.14
C ASP A 256 19.88 11.90 32.92
N ASN A 257 19.35 12.91 32.23
CA ASN A 257 18.57 13.96 32.86
C ASN A 257 17.18 13.49 33.28
N ASN A 258 16.80 13.76 34.54
CA ASN A 258 15.48 13.49 35.09
C ASN A 258 14.47 14.58 34.68
N HIS A 259 14.15 14.66 33.38
CA HIS A 259 13.06 15.51 32.93
C HIS A 259 11.72 14.77 32.97
N GLU A 260 10.64 15.53 33.09
CA GLU A 260 9.28 14.98 33.02
C GLU A 260 9.03 14.33 31.64
N ILE A 261 8.35 13.18 31.65
CA ILE A 261 7.98 12.45 30.42
C ILE A 261 7.12 13.33 29.53
N GLY A 262 7.46 13.38 28.23
CA GLY A 262 6.76 14.21 27.26
C GLY A 262 7.12 15.69 27.29
N SER A 263 8.00 16.11 28.22
CA SER A 263 8.48 17.51 28.26
C SER A 263 9.46 17.78 27.11
N ILE A 264 9.48 19.03 26.67
CA ILE A 264 10.46 19.54 25.70
C ILE A 264 11.48 20.32 26.53
N TYR A 265 12.73 19.88 26.56
CA TYR A 265 13.78 20.51 27.35
C TYR A 265 14.89 21.15 26.53
N ASN A 266 14.94 20.89 25.22
CA ASN A 266 15.85 21.55 24.32
C ASN A 266 15.20 21.80 22.96
N VAL A 267 15.27 23.02 22.48
CA VAL A 267 14.73 23.42 21.16
C VAL A 267 15.75 24.30 20.48
N ASP A 268 16.18 23.91 19.31
CA ASP A 268 16.96 24.77 18.43
C ASP A 268 16.28 24.92 17.04
N LYS A 269 16.99 25.52 16.08
CA LYS A 269 16.41 25.73 14.74
C LYS A 269 16.14 24.44 13.96
N ASN A 270 16.80 23.34 14.35
CA ASN A 270 16.83 22.09 13.59
C ASN A 270 16.06 20.95 14.25
N PHE A 271 16.03 20.90 15.59
CA PHE A 271 15.37 19.82 16.32
C PHE A 271 14.82 20.25 17.68
N SER A 272 13.88 19.45 18.19
CA SER A 272 13.37 19.53 19.55
C SER A 272 13.61 18.21 20.26
N THR A 273 14.07 18.27 21.51
CA THR A 273 14.33 17.08 22.33
C THR A 273 13.16 16.84 23.28
N PHE A 274 12.61 15.64 23.22
CA PHE A 274 11.52 15.19 24.10
C PHE A 274 12.06 14.12 25.05
N ASN A 275 11.60 14.14 26.29
CA ASN A 275 11.87 13.06 27.24
C ASN A 275 10.82 11.95 27.08
N VAL A 276 11.27 10.70 27.05
CA VAL A 276 10.43 9.50 26.91
C VAL A 276 10.86 8.44 27.92
N VAL A 277 10.08 7.39 28.11
CA VAL A 277 10.45 6.26 28.95
C VAL A 277 11.70 5.58 28.39
N LYS A 278 12.70 5.35 29.25
CA LYS A 278 13.96 4.68 28.88
C LYS A 278 13.71 3.25 28.39
N MET A 279 14.45 2.79 27.38
CA MET A 279 14.56 1.36 27.10
C MET A 279 15.28 0.65 28.25
N HIS A 280 14.73 -0.45 28.73
CA HIS A 280 15.40 -1.43 29.59
C HIS A 280 15.60 -2.72 28.80
#